data_e1d6a99d3d5b362cf50b42f9479c9dac
#
_entry.id   e1d6a99d3d5b362cf50b42f9479c9dac
#
_cell.length_a   1.000
_cell.length_b   1.000
_cell.length_c   1.000
_cell.angle_alpha   90.00
_cell.angle_beta   90.00
_cell.angle_gamma   90.00
#
_symmetry.space_group_name_H-M   'P 1'
#
loop_
_entity.id
_entity.type
_entity.pdbx_description
1 polymer ?
#
loop_
_entity_poly.entity_id
_entity_poly.type
_entity_poly.pdbx_seq_one_letter_code
_entity_poly.pdbx_strand_id
1 'polypeptide(L)'
;FTSARQTAEQYATDSASDLRERGERDRAANVGAYQAALSDDRRREIEGALHAGDLRGVWSTSALELGVDVGGLDAVILDGYPGTRMSASQQAGRAGRGTDPALVTFVGGEDQLDQFFMTHPEAFFEVDPERAVSDPENRELLPQHIASAAAENWLSVDDRRHFGEKFPEIVNELEADGTLERRQTDEGIRWTHSGDGSPQHEMSLRTVGDREVDLLDSRTNDVIATLEFDDALRDAHRGAIYHQQGQTYEVSSLDLNRDVAELQPTWADYYT
;
A
#
# COMPACT_ATOMS: atom_id res chain seq x y z
N PHE A 1 2.75 -3.02 -14.01
CA PHE A 1 3.18 -3.05 -12.61
C PHE A 1 4.69 -3.03 -12.53
N THR A 2 5.25 -2.28 -11.60
CA THR A 2 6.69 -2.17 -11.34
C THR A 2 6.98 -2.37 -9.85
N SER A 3 8.22 -2.67 -9.50
CA SER A 3 8.62 -3.00 -8.13
C SER A 3 8.78 -1.76 -7.23
N ALA A 4 9.00 -0.56 -7.79
CA ALA A 4 9.31 0.65 -7.02
C ALA A 4 8.41 1.84 -7.38
N ARG A 5 8.05 2.65 -6.36
CA ARG A 5 7.26 3.88 -6.53
C ARG A 5 7.92 4.87 -7.49
N GLN A 6 9.21 5.08 -7.31
CA GLN A 6 10.00 5.98 -8.17
C GLN A 6 9.98 5.54 -9.64
N THR A 7 10.10 4.22 -9.87
CA THR A 7 10.02 3.64 -11.22
C THR A 7 8.65 3.86 -11.85
N ALA A 8 7.56 3.73 -11.09
CA ALA A 8 6.21 3.98 -11.58
C ALA A 8 6.04 5.44 -12.06
N GLU A 9 6.50 6.40 -11.28
CA GLU A 9 6.46 7.83 -11.62
C GLU A 9 7.34 8.16 -12.83
N GLN A 10 8.57 7.63 -12.86
CA GLN A 10 9.50 7.84 -13.97
C GLN A 10 8.93 7.28 -15.27
N TYR A 11 8.48 6.03 -15.26
CA TYR A 11 7.94 5.38 -16.46
C TYR A 11 6.65 6.02 -16.96
N ALA A 12 5.81 6.54 -16.07
CA ALA A 12 4.64 7.32 -16.48
C ALA A 12 5.06 8.61 -17.20
N THR A 13 6.06 9.30 -16.67
CA THR A 13 6.62 10.52 -17.26
C THR A 13 7.25 10.25 -18.62
N ASP A 14 8.11 9.23 -18.73
CA ASP A 14 8.81 8.85 -19.96
C ASP A 14 7.82 8.40 -21.03
N SER A 15 6.83 7.56 -20.65
CA SER A 15 5.78 7.12 -21.57
C SER A 15 4.98 8.29 -22.14
N ALA A 16 4.63 9.26 -21.31
CA ALA A 16 3.94 10.46 -21.76
C ALA A 16 4.82 11.34 -22.66
N SER A 17 6.13 11.42 -22.39
CA SER A 17 7.09 12.14 -23.22
C SER A 17 7.23 11.49 -24.60
N ASP A 18 7.45 10.18 -24.66
CA ASP A 18 7.54 9.41 -25.89
C ASP A 18 6.30 9.57 -26.78
N LEU A 19 5.11 9.53 -26.18
CA LEU A 19 3.85 9.73 -26.89
C LEU A 19 3.76 11.15 -27.47
N ARG A 20 4.20 12.17 -26.73
CA ARG A 20 4.25 13.57 -27.23
C ARG A 20 5.21 13.71 -28.40
N GLU A 21 6.38 13.09 -28.35
CA GLU A 21 7.38 13.11 -29.43
C GLU A 21 6.86 12.43 -30.71
N ARG A 22 6.02 11.38 -30.54
CA ARG A 22 5.32 10.72 -31.66
C ARG A 22 4.11 11.52 -32.17
N GLY A 23 3.81 12.67 -31.59
CA GLY A 23 2.67 13.51 -31.96
C GLY A 23 1.33 13.06 -31.36
N GLU A 24 1.33 12.08 -30.46
CA GLU A 24 0.13 11.47 -29.84
C GLU A 24 -0.24 12.17 -28.53
N ARG A 25 -0.44 13.48 -28.56
CA ARG A 25 -0.65 14.32 -27.36
C ARG A 25 -1.85 13.92 -26.53
N ASP A 26 -2.94 13.52 -27.17
CA ASP A 26 -4.14 13.09 -26.48
C ASP A 26 -3.92 11.80 -25.70
N ARG A 27 -3.14 10.87 -26.24
CA ARG A 27 -2.75 9.64 -25.53
C ARG A 27 -1.78 9.91 -24.40
N ALA A 28 -0.86 10.85 -24.60
CA ALA A 28 0.10 11.25 -23.57
C ALA A 28 -0.59 11.85 -22.33
N ALA A 29 -1.75 12.50 -22.49
CA ALA A 29 -2.54 13.01 -21.39
C ALA A 29 -3.29 11.92 -20.60
N ASN A 30 -3.42 10.71 -21.19
CA ASN A 30 -4.17 9.59 -20.63
C ASN A 30 -3.23 8.52 -20.02
N VAL A 31 -2.00 8.91 -19.64
CA VAL A 31 -1.04 8.06 -18.92
C VAL A 31 -0.75 8.68 -17.56
N GLY A 32 -0.71 7.85 -16.52
CA GLY A 32 -0.44 8.29 -15.16
C GLY A 32 0.32 7.26 -14.33
N ALA A 33 0.69 7.66 -13.12
CA ALA A 33 1.25 6.79 -12.11
C ALA A 33 0.26 6.58 -10.96
N TYR A 34 0.25 5.38 -10.35
CA TYR A 34 -0.54 5.07 -9.18
C TYR A 34 0.31 4.33 -8.13
N GLN A 35 0.31 4.83 -6.92
CA GLN A 35 1.11 4.27 -5.81
C GLN A 35 0.50 4.63 -4.46
N ALA A 36 0.89 3.91 -3.40
CA ALA A 36 0.28 4.02 -2.08
C ALA A 36 0.46 5.39 -1.39
N ALA A 37 1.56 6.10 -1.67
CA ALA A 37 1.84 7.41 -1.08
C ALA A 37 1.09 8.59 -1.72
N LEU A 38 0.23 8.34 -2.73
CA LEU A 38 -0.68 9.36 -3.25
C LEU A 38 -1.73 9.74 -2.19
N SER A 39 -2.10 11.03 -2.14
CA SER A 39 -3.21 11.48 -1.31
C SER A 39 -4.53 10.76 -1.70
N ASP A 40 -5.44 10.62 -0.75
CA ASP A 40 -6.73 9.95 -0.96
C ASP A 40 -7.53 10.56 -2.10
N ASP A 41 -7.54 11.90 -2.21
CA ASP A 41 -8.25 12.59 -3.29
C ASP A 41 -7.64 12.27 -4.65
N ARG A 42 -6.31 12.22 -4.75
CA ARG A 42 -5.62 11.88 -5.98
C ARG A 42 -5.80 10.41 -6.36
N ARG A 43 -5.81 9.50 -5.39
CA ARG A 43 -6.13 8.08 -5.63
C ARG A 43 -7.51 7.93 -6.23
N ARG A 44 -8.55 8.52 -5.61
CA ARG A 44 -9.93 8.48 -6.11
C ARG A 44 -10.09 9.07 -7.51
N GLU A 45 -9.37 10.16 -7.80
CA GLU A 45 -9.37 10.76 -9.14
C GLU A 45 -8.84 9.79 -10.19
N ILE A 46 -7.68 9.15 -9.94
CA ILE A 46 -7.06 8.19 -10.87
C ILE A 46 -7.94 6.95 -11.03
N GLU A 47 -8.46 6.40 -9.92
CA GLU A 47 -9.37 5.25 -9.93
C GLU A 47 -10.63 5.54 -10.75
N GLY A 48 -11.23 6.72 -10.54
CA GLY A 48 -12.38 7.16 -11.32
C GLY A 48 -12.09 7.32 -12.81
N ALA A 49 -10.92 7.90 -13.14
CA ALA A 49 -10.50 8.06 -14.53
C ALA A 49 -10.18 6.73 -15.23
N LEU A 50 -9.59 5.77 -14.52
CA LEU A 50 -9.39 4.40 -15.01
C LEU A 50 -10.72 3.70 -15.25
N HIS A 51 -11.64 3.77 -14.28
CA HIS A 51 -12.96 3.15 -14.40
C HIS A 51 -13.78 3.75 -15.55
N ALA A 52 -13.70 5.06 -15.78
CA ALA A 52 -14.36 5.76 -16.87
C ALA A 52 -13.69 5.52 -18.24
N GLY A 53 -12.45 5.00 -18.27
CA GLY A 53 -11.66 4.84 -19.49
C GLY A 53 -11.01 6.14 -20.00
N ASP A 54 -11.03 7.19 -19.18
CA ASP A 54 -10.36 8.47 -19.47
C ASP A 54 -8.83 8.32 -19.28
N LEU A 55 -8.40 7.57 -18.29
CA LEU A 55 -7.02 7.13 -18.14
C LEU A 55 -6.84 5.76 -18.81
N ARG A 56 -5.94 5.67 -19.79
CA ARG A 56 -5.75 4.48 -20.61
C ARG A 56 -4.49 3.69 -20.32
N GLY A 57 -3.54 4.30 -19.65
CA GLY A 57 -2.30 3.68 -19.21
C GLY A 57 -1.95 4.11 -17.81
N VAL A 58 -1.61 3.15 -16.95
CA VAL A 58 -1.17 3.44 -15.59
C VAL A 58 0.04 2.60 -15.23
N TRP A 59 1.07 3.27 -14.77
CA TRP A 59 2.21 2.63 -14.13
C TRP A 59 1.94 2.54 -12.63
N SER A 60 1.97 1.34 -12.08
CA SER A 60 1.63 1.12 -10.69
C SER A 60 2.58 0.19 -10.00
N THR A 61 2.72 0.38 -8.69
CA THR A 61 3.28 -0.63 -7.77
C THR A 61 2.18 -1.62 -7.36
N SER A 62 2.45 -2.46 -6.36
CA SER A 62 1.44 -3.34 -5.74
C SER A 62 0.20 -2.60 -5.20
N ALA A 63 0.19 -1.26 -5.18
CA ALA A 63 -0.96 -0.48 -4.71
C ALA A 63 -2.26 -0.74 -5.49
N LEU A 64 -2.18 -1.11 -6.80
CA LEU A 64 -3.33 -1.53 -7.60
C LEU A 64 -3.61 -3.06 -7.54
N GLU A 65 -2.82 -3.81 -6.80
CA GLU A 65 -2.93 -5.27 -6.72
C GLU A 65 -4.19 -5.70 -5.96
N LEU A 66 -4.50 -5.01 -4.87
CA LEU A 66 -5.59 -5.36 -3.94
C LEU A 66 -6.47 -4.17 -3.58
N GLY A 67 -7.75 -4.46 -3.33
CA GLY A 67 -8.68 -3.54 -2.66
C GLY A 67 -9.17 -2.36 -3.51
N VAL A 68 -8.81 -2.28 -4.79
CA VAL A 68 -9.20 -1.18 -5.67
C VAL A 68 -10.08 -1.70 -6.81
N ASP A 69 -11.25 -1.10 -6.99
CA ASP A 69 -12.13 -1.38 -8.12
C ASP A 69 -11.84 -0.41 -9.28
N VAL A 70 -10.82 -0.73 -10.05
CA VAL A 70 -10.50 0.02 -11.28
C VAL A 70 -11.21 -0.55 -12.52
N GLY A 71 -12.11 -1.52 -12.30
CA GLY A 71 -12.66 -2.32 -13.37
C GLY A 71 -11.64 -3.26 -14.01
N GLY A 72 -12.02 -3.97 -15.07
CA GLY A 72 -11.08 -4.84 -15.80
C GLY A 72 -10.25 -4.03 -16.78
N LEU A 73 -8.95 -4.30 -16.79
CA LEU A 73 -8.01 -3.74 -17.74
C LEU A 73 -7.93 -4.66 -18.98
N ASP A 74 -7.76 -4.10 -20.18
CA ASP A 74 -7.59 -4.91 -21.41
C ASP A 74 -6.26 -5.65 -21.41
N ALA A 75 -5.23 -5.05 -20.79
CA ALA A 75 -3.92 -5.64 -20.69
C ALA A 75 -3.22 -5.26 -19.38
N VAL A 76 -2.43 -6.20 -18.87
CA VAL A 76 -1.52 -6.02 -17.73
C VAL A 76 -0.11 -6.40 -18.15
N ILE A 77 0.85 -5.57 -17.79
CA ILE A 77 2.27 -5.82 -17.98
C ILE A 77 2.92 -5.90 -16.60
N LEU A 78 3.60 -6.99 -16.31
CA LEU A 78 4.43 -7.18 -15.14
C LEU A 78 5.88 -6.87 -15.53
N ASP A 79 6.44 -5.80 -15.01
CA ASP A 79 7.82 -5.38 -15.22
C ASP A 79 8.69 -5.97 -14.11
N GLY A 80 9.19 -7.15 -14.34
CA GLY A 80 9.84 -8.02 -13.37
C GLY A 80 8.87 -8.87 -12.54
N TYR A 81 9.44 -9.86 -11.87
CA TYR A 81 8.73 -10.72 -10.94
C TYR A 81 8.42 -10.01 -9.63
N PRO A 82 7.16 -9.95 -9.18
CA PRO A 82 6.78 -9.16 -7.99
C PRO A 82 7.16 -9.80 -6.65
N GLY A 83 8.02 -10.82 -6.66
CA GLY A 83 8.53 -11.49 -5.48
C GLY A 83 7.74 -12.72 -5.03
N THR A 84 6.44 -12.79 -5.33
CA THR A 84 5.61 -13.97 -5.04
C THR A 84 4.68 -14.30 -6.20
N ARG A 85 4.31 -15.59 -6.35
CA ARG A 85 3.29 -16.02 -7.33
C ARG A 85 1.92 -15.48 -6.97
N MET A 86 1.63 -15.32 -5.68
CA MET A 86 0.38 -14.73 -5.21
C MET A 86 0.25 -13.30 -5.75
N SER A 87 1.26 -12.46 -5.56
CA SER A 87 1.30 -11.09 -6.07
C SER A 87 1.18 -11.05 -7.58
N ALA A 88 1.96 -11.88 -8.29
CA ALA A 88 1.89 -11.98 -9.75
C ALA A 88 0.48 -12.37 -10.23
N SER A 89 -0.17 -13.32 -9.56
CA SER A 89 -1.53 -13.75 -9.90
C SER A 89 -2.57 -12.66 -9.61
N GLN A 90 -2.41 -11.90 -8.54
CA GLN A 90 -3.32 -10.79 -8.18
C GLN A 90 -3.16 -9.62 -9.13
N GLN A 91 -1.93 -9.27 -9.52
CA GLN A 91 -1.66 -8.25 -10.53
C GLN A 91 -2.18 -8.68 -11.90
N ALA A 92 -1.89 -9.92 -12.33
CA ALA A 92 -2.42 -10.49 -13.55
C ALA A 92 -3.96 -10.54 -13.58
N GLY A 93 -4.58 -10.83 -12.43
CA GLY A 93 -6.03 -10.85 -12.25
C GLY A 93 -6.72 -9.49 -12.38
N ARG A 94 -5.96 -8.40 -12.53
CA ARG A 94 -6.51 -7.09 -12.94
C ARG A 94 -6.84 -7.02 -14.42
N ALA A 95 -6.30 -7.93 -15.24
CA ALA A 95 -6.64 -8.02 -16.65
C ALA A 95 -7.97 -8.79 -16.86
N GLY A 96 -8.79 -8.26 -17.75
CA GLY A 96 -10.07 -8.87 -18.16
C GLY A 96 -11.27 -8.49 -17.32
N ARG A 97 -12.43 -8.44 -17.99
CA ARG A 97 -13.74 -8.29 -17.34
C ARG A 97 -14.63 -9.44 -17.77
N GLY A 98 -15.13 -10.18 -16.80
CA GLY A 98 -16.06 -11.27 -17.08
C GLY A 98 -15.47 -12.32 -18.01
N THR A 99 -16.01 -12.42 -19.24
CA THR A 99 -15.59 -13.41 -20.25
C THR A 99 -14.72 -12.81 -21.38
N ASP A 100 -14.38 -11.53 -21.30
CA ASP A 100 -13.62 -10.87 -22.36
C ASP A 100 -12.15 -11.33 -22.33
N PRO A 101 -11.53 -11.59 -23.49
CA PRO A 101 -10.11 -11.89 -23.57
C PRO A 101 -9.26 -10.73 -23.08
N ALA A 102 -8.24 -11.01 -22.28
CA ALA A 102 -7.29 -10.03 -21.81
C ALA A 102 -5.84 -10.53 -21.99
N LEU A 103 -4.92 -9.60 -22.08
CA LEU A 103 -3.50 -9.91 -22.23
C LEU A 103 -2.77 -9.68 -20.92
N VAL A 104 -1.99 -10.67 -20.50
CA VAL A 104 -1.00 -10.50 -19.44
C VAL A 104 0.38 -10.75 -20.03
N THR A 105 1.29 -9.81 -19.85
CA THR A 105 2.66 -9.91 -20.32
C THR A 105 3.61 -9.79 -19.14
N PHE A 106 4.51 -10.76 -19.00
CA PHE A 106 5.63 -10.68 -18.08
C PHE A 106 6.89 -10.26 -18.85
N VAL A 107 7.52 -9.17 -18.41
CA VAL A 107 8.77 -8.66 -18.96
C VAL A 107 9.87 -8.97 -17.94
N GLY A 108 10.71 -9.96 -18.24
CA GLY A 108 11.80 -10.36 -17.35
C GLY A 108 13.01 -9.42 -17.52
N GLY A 109 13.51 -8.91 -16.41
CA GLY A 109 14.76 -8.16 -16.29
C GLY A 109 15.99 -9.07 -16.20
N GLU A 110 17.10 -8.52 -15.72
CA GLU A 110 18.36 -9.26 -15.53
C GLU A 110 18.42 -10.01 -14.18
N ASP A 111 17.39 -9.86 -13.34
CA ASP A 111 17.30 -10.55 -12.04
C ASP A 111 17.26 -12.08 -12.20
N GLN A 112 17.81 -12.78 -11.23
CA GLN A 112 17.91 -14.24 -11.28
C GLN A 112 16.55 -14.95 -11.31
N LEU A 113 15.54 -14.42 -10.58
CA LEU A 113 14.20 -14.98 -10.58
C LEU A 113 13.48 -14.72 -11.89
N ASP A 114 13.63 -13.51 -12.44
CA ASP A 114 13.09 -13.17 -13.74
C ASP A 114 13.63 -14.13 -14.82
N GLN A 115 14.94 -14.27 -14.88
CA GLN A 115 15.60 -15.15 -15.85
C GLN A 115 15.21 -16.64 -15.63
N PHE A 116 15.00 -17.05 -14.38
CA PHE A 116 14.51 -18.40 -14.09
C PHE A 116 13.11 -18.61 -14.67
N PHE A 117 12.15 -17.72 -14.41
CA PHE A 117 10.79 -17.86 -14.94
C PHE A 117 10.70 -17.67 -16.45
N MET A 118 11.56 -16.85 -17.05
CA MET A 118 11.63 -16.72 -18.50
C MET A 118 12.13 -18.00 -19.19
N THR A 119 12.98 -18.79 -18.52
CA THR A 119 13.51 -20.06 -19.03
C THR A 119 12.70 -21.30 -18.59
N HIS A 120 11.91 -21.18 -17.51
CA HIS A 120 11.09 -22.24 -16.93
C HIS A 120 9.66 -21.73 -16.66
N PRO A 121 8.89 -21.37 -17.70
CA PRO A 121 7.55 -20.81 -17.52
C PRO A 121 6.58 -21.78 -16.81
N GLU A 122 6.77 -23.09 -16.94
CA GLU A 122 6.02 -24.11 -16.22
C GLU A 122 6.13 -23.95 -14.69
N ALA A 123 7.29 -23.55 -14.19
CA ALA A 123 7.49 -23.30 -12.77
C ALA A 123 6.65 -22.12 -12.24
N PHE A 124 6.23 -21.21 -13.14
CA PHE A 124 5.32 -20.11 -12.78
C PHE A 124 3.86 -20.57 -12.73
N PHE A 125 3.42 -21.40 -13.69
CA PHE A 125 2.00 -21.73 -13.89
C PHE A 125 1.55 -23.02 -13.19
N GLU A 126 2.45 -24.00 -12.99
CA GLU A 126 2.08 -25.33 -12.51
C GLU A 126 2.23 -25.52 -11.00
N VAL A 127 2.75 -24.52 -10.29
CA VAL A 127 2.96 -24.57 -8.85
C VAL A 127 1.94 -23.68 -8.15
N ASP A 128 1.36 -24.20 -7.07
CA ASP A 128 0.43 -23.42 -6.23
C ASP A 128 1.07 -22.13 -5.71
N PRO A 129 0.29 -21.04 -5.54
CA PRO A 129 0.74 -19.83 -4.87
C PRO A 129 1.24 -20.12 -3.45
N GLU A 130 2.06 -19.22 -2.94
CA GLU A 130 2.60 -19.29 -1.59
C GLU A 130 1.46 -19.30 -0.57
N ARG A 131 1.62 -20.06 0.50
CA ARG A 131 0.66 -20.07 1.60
C ARG A 131 0.76 -18.76 2.36
N ALA A 132 -0.38 -18.12 2.59
CA ALA A 132 -0.45 -17.00 3.49
C ALA A 132 -0.04 -17.44 4.90
N VAL A 133 0.90 -16.71 5.50
CA VAL A 133 1.32 -16.90 6.88
C VAL A 133 0.82 -15.71 7.67
N SER A 134 0.01 -15.97 8.70
CA SER A 134 -0.45 -14.94 9.61
C SER A 134 -0.11 -15.34 11.05
N ASP A 135 0.25 -14.38 11.88
CA ASP A 135 0.38 -14.57 13.32
C ASP A 135 -0.84 -13.95 14.03
N PRO A 136 -1.87 -14.75 14.36
CA PRO A 136 -3.07 -14.25 15.03
C PRO A 136 -2.81 -13.80 16.47
N GLU A 137 -1.65 -14.13 17.03
CA GLU A 137 -1.23 -13.72 18.37
C GLU A 137 -0.14 -12.64 18.34
N ASN A 138 -0.05 -11.89 17.24
CA ASN A 138 0.86 -10.74 17.13
C ASN A 138 0.57 -9.72 18.25
N ARG A 139 1.59 -9.39 19.04
CA ARG A 139 1.46 -8.53 20.22
C ARG A 139 1.18 -7.06 19.90
N GLU A 140 1.48 -6.61 18.71
CA GLU A 140 1.19 -5.24 18.26
C GLU A 140 -0.27 -5.10 17.78
N LEU A 141 -0.79 -6.12 17.11
CA LEU A 141 -2.13 -6.08 16.50
C LEU A 141 -3.22 -6.63 17.42
N LEU A 142 -2.94 -7.69 18.20
CA LEU A 142 -3.95 -8.36 19.01
C LEU A 142 -4.63 -7.45 20.05
N PRO A 143 -3.93 -6.53 20.75
CA PRO A 143 -4.57 -5.56 21.64
C PRO A 143 -5.58 -4.67 20.92
N GLN A 144 -5.24 -4.18 19.72
CA GLN A 144 -6.11 -3.34 18.90
C GLN A 144 -7.37 -4.10 18.45
N HIS A 145 -7.22 -5.37 18.05
CA HIS A 145 -8.35 -6.23 17.72
C HIS A 145 -9.27 -6.48 18.91
N ILE A 146 -8.71 -6.71 20.09
CA ILE A 146 -9.49 -6.93 21.33
C ILE A 146 -10.22 -5.64 21.73
N ALA A 147 -9.57 -4.47 21.67
CA ALA A 147 -10.20 -3.19 21.94
C ALA A 147 -11.35 -2.90 20.94
N SER A 148 -11.14 -3.17 19.66
CA SER A 148 -12.17 -3.02 18.61
C SER A 148 -13.37 -3.94 18.86
N ALA A 149 -13.13 -5.21 19.19
CA ALA A 149 -14.20 -6.15 19.51
C ALA A 149 -14.96 -5.76 20.78
N ALA A 150 -14.26 -5.23 21.80
CA ALA A 150 -14.87 -4.73 23.04
C ALA A 150 -15.74 -3.48 22.80
N ALA A 151 -15.43 -2.67 21.80
CA ALA A 151 -16.25 -1.53 21.39
C ALA A 151 -17.53 -1.97 20.66
N GLU A 152 -17.44 -3.06 19.87
CA GLU A 152 -18.60 -3.60 19.14
C GLU A 152 -19.52 -4.43 20.02
N ASN A 153 -18.95 -5.22 20.94
CA ASN A 153 -19.72 -6.09 21.84
C ASN A 153 -18.92 -6.36 23.12
N TRP A 154 -19.63 -6.63 24.21
CA TRP A 154 -18.99 -6.96 25.50
C TRP A 154 -18.27 -8.30 25.40
N LEU A 155 -16.99 -8.31 25.74
CA LEU A 155 -16.18 -9.51 25.77
C LEU A 155 -16.36 -10.29 27.08
N SER A 156 -16.11 -11.57 26.99
CA SER A 156 -16.13 -12.53 28.10
C SER A 156 -14.87 -13.37 28.16
N VAL A 157 -14.70 -14.16 29.21
CA VAL A 157 -13.59 -15.13 29.29
C VAL A 157 -13.62 -16.19 28.18
N ASP A 158 -14.80 -16.45 27.61
CA ASP A 158 -14.98 -17.44 26.53
C ASP A 158 -14.46 -16.96 25.19
N ASP A 159 -14.24 -15.65 25.05
CA ASP A 159 -13.71 -15.05 23.80
C ASP A 159 -12.24 -15.38 23.55
N ARG A 160 -11.54 -15.98 24.55
CA ARG A 160 -10.26 -16.63 24.35
C ARG A 160 -10.25 -17.61 23.16
N ARG A 161 -11.39 -18.26 22.87
CA ARG A 161 -11.52 -19.15 21.70
C ARG A 161 -11.32 -18.45 20.34
N HIS A 162 -11.51 -17.12 20.29
CA HIS A 162 -11.36 -16.30 19.10
C HIS A 162 -9.99 -15.63 19.04
N PHE A 163 -9.45 -15.21 20.19
CA PHE A 163 -8.23 -14.40 20.30
C PHE A 163 -6.99 -15.20 20.74
N GLY A 164 -7.14 -16.50 21.05
CA GLY A 164 -6.01 -17.36 21.37
C GLY A 164 -5.57 -17.32 22.84
N GLU A 165 -4.41 -17.93 23.08
CA GLU A 165 -3.89 -18.15 24.43
C GLU A 165 -3.48 -16.87 25.15
N LYS A 166 -3.06 -15.83 24.40
CA LYS A 166 -2.63 -14.55 24.94
C LYS A 166 -3.78 -13.64 25.38
N PHE A 167 -5.02 -13.97 25.03
CA PHE A 167 -6.20 -13.15 25.31
C PHE A 167 -6.30 -12.70 26.79
N PRO A 168 -6.18 -13.58 27.82
CA PRO A 168 -6.29 -13.15 29.20
C PRO A 168 -5.19 -12.19 29.66
N GLU A 169 -3.97 -12.35 29.14
CA GLU A 169 -2.83 -11.48 29.42
C GLU A 169 -3.10 -10.08 28.88
N ILE A 170 -3.47 -10.00 27.59
CA ILE A 170 -3.72 -8.74 26.89
C ILE A 170 -4.94 -8.00 27.47
N VAL A 171 -6.02 -8.70 27.78
CA VAL A 171 -7.19 -8.10 28.45
C VAL A 171 -6.79 -7.46 29.78
N ASN A 172 -5.92 -8.10 30.57
CA ASN A 172 -5.42 -7.51 31.81
C ASN A 172 -4.55 -6.27 31.58
N GLU A 173 -3.73 -6.26 30.52
CA GLU A 173 -2.94 -5.09 30.12
C GLU A 173 -3.86 -3.92 29.72
N LEU A 174 -4.86 -4.18 28.87
CA LEU A 174 -5.83 -3.19 28.41
C LEU A 174 -6.79 -2.71 29.53
N GLU A 175 -7.06 -3.53 30.54
CA GLU A 175 -7.78 -3.12 31.74
C GLU A 175 -6.88 -2.22 32.63
N ALA A 176 -5.59 -2.54 32.75
CA ALA A 176 -4.65 -1.79 33.56
C ALA A 176 -4.32 -0.40 32.98
N ASP A 177 -4.26 -0.26 31.65
CA ASP A 177 -4.03 1.03 30.97
C ASP A 177 -5.33 1.84 30.79
N GLY A 178 -6.49 1.25 31.10
CA GLY A 178 -7.79 1.93 31.04
C GLY A 178 -8.48 1.87 29.67
N THR A 179 -7.94 1.14 28.70
CA THR A 179 -8.58 0.92 27.40
C THR A 179 -9.85 0.09 27.54
N LEU A 180 -9.84 -0.90 28.43
CA LEU A 180 -11.00 -1.71 28.76
C LEU A 180 -11.52 -1.45 30.18
N GLU A 181 -12.84 -1.44 30.31
CA GLU A 181 -13.54 -1.40 31.60
C GLU A 181 -14.13 -2.78 31.93
N ARG A 182 -13.75 -3.30 33.09
CA ARG A 182 -14.28 -4.56 33.60
C ARG A 182 -15.60 -4.34 34.33
N ARG A 183 -16.62 -5.15 34.03
CA ARG A 183 -17.93 -5.13 34.67
C ARG A 183 -18.35 -6.53 35.18
N GLN A 184 -18.93 -6.56 36.37
CA GLN A 184 -19.57 -7.77 36.88
C GLN A 184 -21.03 -7.77 36.45
N THR A 185 -21.44 -8.84 35.76
CA THR A 185 -22.84 -9.05 35.32
C THR A 185 -23.40 -10.35 35.95
N ASP A 186 -24.67 -10.60 35.76
CA ASP A 186 -25.33 -11.87 36.21
C ASP A 186 -24.76 -13.09 35.48
N GLU A 187 -24.19 -12.87 34.27
CA GLU A 187 -23.57 -13.91 33.43
C GLU A 187 -22.06 -14.05 33.67
N GLY A 188 -21.47 -13.28 34.58
CA GLY A 188 -20.05 -13.29 34.91
C GLY A 188 -19.33 -11.99 34.56
N ILE A 189 -18.00 -12.08 34.44
CA ILE A 189 -17.16 -10.93 34.10
C ILE A 189 -17.30 -10.60 32.62
N ARG A 190 -17.44 -9.31 32.31
CA ARG A 190 -17.47 -8.75 30.99
C ARG A 190 -16.49 -7.58 30.87
N TRP A 191 -15.96 -7.36 29.69
CA TRP A 191 -15.14 -6.19 29.35
C TRP A 191 -15.78 -5.43 28.23
N THR A 192 -15.74 -4.10 28.31
CA THR A 192 -16.18 -3.17 27.27
C THR A 192 -15.10 -2.12 27.03
N HIS A 193 -15.05 -1.54 25.84
CA HIS A 193 -14.18 -0.40 25.59
C HIS A 193 -14.59 0.79 26.44
N SER A 194 -13.62 1.52 27.03
CA SER A 194 -13.89 2.59 27.99
C SER A 194 -13.97 3.98 27.35
N GLY A 195 -13.50 4.16 26.12
CA GLY A 195 -13.46 5.45 25.42
C GLY A 195 -14.69 5.71 24.55
N ASP A 196 -14.87 6.97 24.17
CA ASP A 196 -15.90 7.40 23.20
C ASP A 196 -15.43 7.23 21.73
N GLY A 197 -14.20 6.77 21.50
CA GLY A 197 -13.61 6.54 20.18
C GLY A 197 -14.12 5.26 19.50
N SER A 198 -13.76 5.12 18.24
CA SER A 198 -13.99 3.92 17.43
C SER A 198 -12.65 3.23 17.14
N PRO A 199 -12.15 2.35 18.03
CA PRO A 199 -10.84 1.71 17.88
C PRO A 199 -10.66 1.02 16.52
N GLN A 200 -11.77 0.48 15.96
CA GLN A 200 -11.78 -0.16 14.64
C GLN A 200 -11.45 0.80 13.50
N HIS A 201 -11.62 2.11 13.66
CA HIS A 201 -11.24 3.13 12.67
C HIS A 201 -9.83 3.68 12.88
N GLU A 202 -9.26 3.45 14.05
CA GLU A 202 -7.92 3.87 14.41
C GLU A 202 -6.88 2.80 14.08
N MET A 203 -7.31 1.54 13.92
CA MET A 203 -6.45 0.40 13.63
C MET A 203 -6.11 0.31 12.14
N SER A 204 -4.82 0.26 11.81
CA SER A 204 -4.36 -0.07 10.47
C SER A 204 -4.30 -1.60 10.27
N LEU A 205 -4.92 -2.09 9.20
CA LEU A 205 -4.79 -3.49 8.76
C LEU A 205 -3.60 -3.72 7.83
N ARG A 206 -2.89 -2.66 7.43
CA ARG A 206 -1.81 -2.72 6.43
C ARG A 206 -0.44 -2.49 7.04
N THR A 207 -0.37 -1.73 8.12
CA THR A 207 0.87 -1.33 8.77
C THR A 207 0.89 -1.78 10.21
N VAL A 208 2.03 -2.24 10.68
CA VAL A 208 2.24 -2.61 12.09
C VAL A 208 2.68 -1.40 12.92
N GLY A 209 3.05 -0.27 12.26
CA GLY A 209 3.47 0.98 12.89
C GLY A 209 2.49 2.11 12.62
N ASP A 210 2.16 2.90 13.64
CA ASP A 210 1.26 4.05 13.56
C ASP A 210 1.99 5.33 13.09
N ARG A 211 3.26 5.23 12.68
CA ARG A 211 4.10 6.37 12.43
C ARG A 211 4.29 6.61 10.94
N GLU A 212 3.82 7.75 10.47
CA GLU A 212 3.94 8.21 9.10
C GLU A 212 4.76 9.51 9.04
N VAL A 213 5.40 9.76 7.92
CA VAL A 213 6.22 10.97 7.66
C VAL A 213 5.65 11.71 6.47
N ASP A 214 5.27 12.97 6.70
CA ASP A 214 4.79 13.85 5.64
C ASP A 214 5.95 14.46 4.84
N LEU A 215 5.87 14.38 3.52
CA LEU A 215 6.79 14.99 2.58
C LEU A 215 6.22 16.35 2.14
N LEU A 216 6.87 17.43 2.53
CA LEU A 216 6.39 18.79 2.27
C LEU A 216 7.19 19.48 1.16
N ASP A 217 6.52 20.10 0.21
CA ASP A 217 7.16 21.09 -0.68
C ASP A 217 7.56 22.31 0.15
N SER A 218 8.86 22.54 0.29
CA SER A 218 9.40 23.65 1.10
C SER A 218 9.00 25.08 0.64
N ARG A 219 8.46 25.20 -0.59
CA ARG A 219 8.02 26.51 -1.14
C ARG A 219 6.57 26.79 -0.79
N THR A 220 5.69 25.78 -0.82
CA THR A 220 4.25 25.94 -0.62
C THR A 220 3.80 25.44 0.75
N ASN A 221 4.61 24.61 1.39
CA ASN A 221 4.30 23.88 2.62
C ASN A 221 3.10 22.90 2.46
N ASP A 222 2.84 22.48 1.21
CA ASP A 222 1.83 21.48 0.92
C ASP A 222 2.41 20.08 1.11
N VAL A 223 1.61 19.14 1.60
CA VAL A 223 1.95 17.73 1.65
C VAL A 223 1.85 17.16 0.24
N ILE A 224 2.97 16.69 -0.30
CA ILE A 224 3.05 16.09 -1.63
C ILE A 224 2.93 14.57 -1.59
N ALA A 225 3.29 13.95 -0.47
CA ALA A 225 3.16 12.52 -0.21
C ALA A 225 3.26 12.25 1.29
N THR A 226 2.78 11.09 1.73
CA THR A 226 2.97 10.55 3.07
C THR A 226 3.61 9.17 2.95
N LEU A 227 4.66 8.90 3.69
CA LEU A 227 5.37 7.62 3.73
C LEU A 227 5.27 6.98 5.10
N GLU A 228 5.24 5.65 5.14
CA GLU A 228 5.50 4.93 6.38
C GLU A 228 6.90 5.24 6.90
N PHE A 229 7.08 5.19 8.21
CA PHE A 229 8.34 5.58 8.85
C PHE A 229 9.56 4.87 8.28
N ASP A 230 9.49 3.55 8.09
CA ASP A 230 10.60 2.76 7.56
C ASP A 230 10.91 3.10 6.09
N ASP A 231 9.87 3.37 5.31
CA ASP A 231 10.00 3.82 3.93
C ASP A 231 10.61 5.22 3.87
N ALA A 232 10.22 6.12 4.77
CA ALA A 232 10.79 7.47 4.83
C ALA A 232 12.29 7.46 5.17
N LEU A 233 12.73 6.54 6.04
CA LEU A 233 14.16 6.37 6.33
C LEU A 233 14.96 5.91 5.10
N ARG A 234 14.35 5.11 4.24
CA ARG A 234 14.98 4.60 3.02
C ARG A 234 14.89 5.61 1.87
N ASP A 235 13.71 6.18 1.62
CA ASP A 235 13.40 6.92 0.40
C ASP A 235 13.42 8.45 0.58
N ALA A 236 13.32 8.96 1.82
CA ALA A 236 13.26 10.39 2.13
C ALA A 236 14.40 10.87 3.05
N HIS A 237 15.57 10.21 3.02
CA HIS A 237 16.75 10.70 3.74
C HIS A 237 17.29 11.97 3.08
N ARG A 238 18.03 12.78 3.85
CA ARG A 238 18.62 14.02 3.33
C ARG A 238 19.49 13.76 2.10
N GLY A 239 19.25 14.50 1.03
CA GLY A 239 19.94 14.38 -0.27
C GLY A 239 19.33 13.32 -1.19
N ALA A 240 18.30 12.59 -0.75
CA ALA A 240 17.57 11.69 -1.63
C ALA A 240 16.84 12.47 -2.73
N ILE A 241 16.77 11.88 -3.92
CA ILE A 241 15.99 12.40 -5.04
C ILE A 241 14.64 11.68 -5.07
N TYR A 242 13.57 12.44 -4.98
CA TYR A 242 12.20 11.94 -4.91
C TYR A 242 11.39 12.44 -6.11
N HIS A 243 10.72 11.52 -6.81
CA HIS A 243 9.85 11.84 -7.93
C HIS A 243 8.38 11.70 -7.54
N GLN A 244 7.58 12.70 -7.82
CA GLN A 244 6.15 12.68 -7.56
C GLN A 244 5.40 13.47 -8.63
N GLN A 245 4.44 12.82 -9.31
CA GLN A 245 3.56 13.43 -10.31
C GLN A 245 4.32 14.22 -11.42
N GLY A 246 5.44 13.68 -11.89
CA GLY A 246 6.27 14.30 -12.92
C GLY A 246 7.14 15.45 -12.44
N GLN A 247 7.20 15.70 -11.15
CA GLN A 247 8.12 16.65 -10.52
C GLN A 247 9.24 15.90 -9.80
N THR A 248 10.45 16.45 -9.89
CA THR A 248 11.62 15.93 -9.18
C THR A 248 11.95 16.83 -8.01
N TYR A 249 12.21 16.24 -6.87
CA TYR A 249 12.56 16.92 -5.63
C TYR A 249 13.85 16.36 -5.04
N GLU A 250 14.60 17.20 -4.34
CA GLU A 250 15.68 16.79 -3.45
C GLU A 250 15.22 16.95 -2.00
N VAL A 251 15.42 15.93 -1.18
CA VAL A 251 15.13 16.00 0.25
C VAL A 251 16.18 16.85 0.94
N SER A 252 15.79 18.04 1.41
CA SER A 252 16.67 18.98 2.09
C SER A 252 16.86 18.63 3.57
N SER A 253 15.82 18.12 4.23
CA SER A 253 15.85 17.69 5.62
C SER A 253 14.82 16.60 5.91
N LEU A 254 15.14 15.74 6.90
CA LEU A 254 14.23 14.78 7.51
C LEU A 254 14.24 15.01 9.03
N ASP A 255 13.11 15.45 9.58
CA ASP A 255 12.92 15.68 11.02
C ASP A 255 12.03 14.58 11.61
N LEU A 256 12.66 13.60 12.24
CA LEU A 256 11.98 12.45 12.84
C LEU A 256 11.25 12.77 14.15
N ASN A 257 11.43 13.96 14.73
CA ASN A 257 10.66 14.38 15.90
C ASN A 257 9.31 15.00 15.51
N ARG A 258 9.24 15.54 14.31
CA ARG A 258 8.04 16.15 13.75
C ARG A 258 7.37 15.25 12.71
N ASP A 259 8.01 14.16 12.36
CA ASP A 259 7.59 13.24 11.28
C ASP A 259 7.37 13.97 9.94
N VAL A 260 8.36 14.81 9.57
CA VAL A 260 8.30 15.63 8.37
C VAL A 260 9.63 15.56 7.60
N ALA A 261 9.55 15.40 6.28
CA ALA A 261 10.64 15.62 5.35
C ALA A 261 10.36 16.86 4.50
N GLU A 262 11.32 17.79 4.41
CA GLU A 262 11.21 18.97 3.56
C GLU A 262 11.89 18.68 2.22
N LEU A 263 11.17 18.91 1.14
CA LEU A 263 11.58 18.66 -0.24
C LEU A 263 11.68 19.98 -1.01
N GLN A 264 12.71 20.07 -1.84
CA GLN A 264 12.91 21.22 -2.75
C GLN A 264 12.88 20.72 -4.20
N PRO A 265 12.12 21.36 -5.10
CA PRO A 265 12.16 21.01 -6.50
C PRO A 265 13.57 21.11 -7.07
N THR A 266 13.95 20.11 -7.84
CA THR A 266 15.26 20.01 -8.47
C THR A 266 15.14 19.56 -9.94
N TRP A 267 16.22 19.67 -10.69
CA TRP A 267 16.35 19.21 -12.06
C TRP A 267 17.30 17.99 -12.15
N ALA A 268 17.48 17.28 -11.04
CA ALA A 268 18.29 16.07 -11.07
C ALA A 268 17.70 15.05 -12.06
N ASP A 269 18.57 14.43 -12.83
CA ASP A 269 18.27 13.41 -13.83
C ASP A 269 18.62 11.99 -13.36
N TYR A 270 18.77 11.84 -12.06
CA TYR A 270 19.06 10.57 -11.39
C TYR A 270 18.13 10.40 -10.17
N TYR A 271 18.04 9.19 -9.67
CA TYR A 271 17.34 8.83 -8.43
C TYR A 271 18.30 8.14 -7.47
N THR A 272 17.94 8.10 -6.19
CA THR A 272 18.73 7.48 -5.11
C THR A 272 18.02 6.25 -4.57
#